data_2e1b34f45e17d3d98ac11c143f11f43b
#
_entry.id   2e1b34f45e17d3d98ac11c143f11f43b
#
_cell.length_a   1.000
_cell.length_b   1.000
_cell.length_c   1.000
_cell.angle_alpha   90.00
_cell.angle_beta   90.00
_cell.angle_gamma   90.00
#
_symmetry.space_group_name_H-M   'P 1'
#
loop_
_entity.id
_entity.type
_entity.pdbx_description
1 polymer ?
#
loop_
_entity_poly.entity_id
_entity_poly.type
_entity_poly.pdbx_seq_one_letter_code
_entity_poly.pdbx_strand_id
1 'polypeptide(L)'
;RIFLGVGTGEALNEIATGYEGEWPEFKERFARLRESVRLMRELWLGDRVDFDGEYYKLKGASIYDVPEGGVPVYIAAGGPVVAKYAGRAGDGFICTSGKGEELYKDKLIPAVKEGADKADRDADDIDRMIEIKISYDTDPELALENTRFWAPLSLSAEQKHSIDDPMEMEKAADELPIEQVAKRWIVASDPDEAVDKVKDYVGWGLNHLVFHAPGHDQMRFLEL
;
A
#
# COMPACT_ATOMS: atom_id res chain seq x y z
N ARG A 1 15.32 9.53 -7.09
CA ARG A 1 15.30 8.48 -6.04
C ARG A 1 14.32 7.41 -6.45
N ILE A 2 14.69 6.14 -6.25
CA ILE A 2 13.85 4.98 -6.49
C ILE A 2 13.79 4.18 -5.19
N PHE A 3 12.65 3.60 -4.88
CA PHE A 3 12.48 2.58 -3.86
C PHE A 3 11.61 1.45 -4.42
N LEU A 4 11.71 0.26 -3.84
CA LEU A 4 10.89 -0.88 -4.17
C LEU A 4 9.76 -1.02 -3.14
N GLY A 5 8.51 -0.85 -3.56
CA GLY A 5 7.32 -1.14 -2.76
C GLY A 5 6.94 -2.61 -2.87
N VAL A 6 6.80 -3.30 -1.74
CA VAL A 6 6.42 -4.72 -1.69
C VAL A 6 5.32 -4.95 -0.66
N GLY A 7 4.49 -5.96 -0.89
CA GLY A 7 3.39 -6.34 -0.01
C GLY A 7 3.09 -7.84 -0.05
N THR A 8 2.10 -8.27 0.72
CA THR A 8 1.68 -9.68 0.80
C THR A 8 0.79 -10.13 -0.35
N GLY A 9 0.54 -9.28 -1.34
CA GLY A 9 -0.40 -9.53 -2.43
C GLY A 9 -1.84 -9.16 -2.08
N GLU A 10 -2.63 -8.89 -3.10
CA GLU A 10 -4.04 -8.53 -2.99
C GLU A 10 -4.89 -9.41 -3.91
N ALA A 11 -5.84 -10.14 -3.31
CA ALA A 11 -6.71 -11.08 -4.04
C ALA A 11 -7.50 -10.42 -5.17
N LEU A 12 -7.89 -9.16 -5.01
CA LEU A 12 -8.66 -8.41 -6.00
C LEU A 12 -7.96 -8.37 -7.38
N ASN A 13 -6.65 -8.24 -7.39
CA ASN A 13 -5.88 -8.16 -8.64
C ASN A 13 -5.40 -9.54 -9.12
N GLU A 14 -4.91 -10.38 -8.21
CA GLU A 14 -4.28 -11.63 -8.59
C GLU A 14 -5.30 -12.72 -8.97
N ILE A 15 -6.44 -12.79 -8.31
CA ILE A 15 -7.51 -13.74 -8.68
C ILE A 15 -8.07 -13.37 -10.06
N ALA A 16 -8.36 -12.11 -10.31
CA ALA A 16 -8.87 -11.62 -11.59
C ALA A 16 -7.89 -11.83 -12.75
N THR A 17 -6.59 -11.89 -12.49
CA THR A 17 -5.57 -12.13 -13.52
C THR A 17 -5.29 -13.62 -13.79
N GLY A 18 -6.06 -14.53 -13.23
CA GLY A 18 -5.97 -15.96 -13.52
C GLY A 18 -4.92 -16.68 -12.68
N TYR A 19 -4.81 -16.35 -11.41
CA TYR A 19 -4.04 -17.16 -10.48
C TYR A 19 -4.57 -18.60 -10.46
N GLU A 20 -3.74 -19.54 -10.91
CA GLU A 20 -4.10 -20.96 -10.90
C GLU A 20 -3.96 -21.52 -9.48
N GLY A 21 -5.07 -21.88 -8.84
CA GLY A 21 -5.12 -22.49 -7.52
C GLY A 21 -5.90 -21.66 -6.50
N GLU A 22 -5.90 -22.14 -5.26
CA GLU A 22 -6.49 -21.40 -4.15
C GLU A 22 -5.58 -20.23 -3.75
N TRP A 23 -6.18 -19.08 -3.49
CA TRP A 23 -5.45 -17.91 -2.99
C TRP A 23 -4.78 -18.27 -1.65
N PRO A 24 -3.44 -18.15 -1.53
CA PRO A 24 -2.75 -18.61 -0.32
C PRO A 24 -3.20 -17.85 0.92
N GLU A 25 -3.23 -18.53 2.03
CA GLU A 25 -3.53 -17.95 3.33
C GLU A 25 -2.51 -16.85 3.69
N PHE A 26 -2.94 -15.86 4.49
CA PHE A 26 -2.09 -14.74 4.90
C PHE A 26 -0.73 -15.18 5.47
N LYS A 27 -0.70 -16.24 6.27
CA LYS A 27 0.54 -16.75 6.86
C LYS A 27 1.57 -17.15 5.81
N GLU A 28 1.13 -17.81 4.76
CA GLU A 28 1.99 -18.23 3.65
C GLU A 28 2.44 -17.03 2.83
N ARG A 29 1.52 -16.16 2.41
CA ARG A 29 1.84 -14.94 1.66
C ARG A 29 2.85 -14.06 2.40
N PHE A 30 2.69 -13.92 3.71
CA PHE A 30 3.63 -13.18 4.54
C PHE A 30 4.98 -13.88 4.68
N ALA A 31 5.03 -15.22 4.74
CA ALA A 31 6.28 -15.97 4.74
C ALA A 31 7.02 -15.80 3.43
N ARG A 32 6.33 -15.88 2.29
CA ARG A 32 6.89 -15.61 0.95
C ARG A 32 7.47 -14.19 0.85
N LEU A 33 6.75 -13.17 1.33
CA LEU A 33 7.23 -11.79 1.35
C LEU A 33 8.55 -11.66 2.13
N ARG A 34 8.62 -12.24 3.32
CA ARG A 34 9.84 -12.17 4.14
C ARG A 34 11.03 -12.85 3.47
N GLU A 35 10.78 -13.98 2.83
CA GLU A 35 11.81 -14.73 2.13
C GLU A 35 12.28 -13.99 0.88
N SER A 36 11.37 -13.42 0.10
CA SER A 36 11.73 -12.64 -1.10
C SER A 36 12.51 -11.38 -0.77
N VAL A 37 12.14 -10.64 0.29
CA VAL A 37 12.91 -9.45 0.72
C VAL A 37 14.33 -9.83 1.13
N ARG A 38 14.51 -10.93 1.87
CA ARG A 38 15.85 -11.42 2.23
C ARG A 38 16.66 -11.78 0.99
N LEU A 39 16.06 -12.56 0.08
CA LEU A 39 16.69 -12.99 -1.16
C LEU A 39 17.12 -11.81 -2.04
N MET A 40 16.25 -10.82 -2.23
CA MET A 40 16.60 -9.62 -3.02
C MET A 40 17.78 -8.87 -2.39
N ARG A 41 17.80 -8.71 -1.08
CA ARG A 41 18.92 -8.05 -0.39
C ARG A 41 20.24 -8.80 -0.52
N GLU A 42 20.21 -10.13 -0.45
CA GLU A 42 21.41 -10.95 -0.69
C GLU A 42 21.93 -10.77 -2.13
N LEU A 43 21.04 -10.76 -3.14
CA LEU A 43 21.43 -10.51 -4.53
C LEU A 43 22.03 -9.11 -4.77
N TRP A 44 21.57 -8.10 -4.02
CA TRP A 44 22.12 -6.73 -4.11
C TRP A 44 23.49 -6.55 -3.45
N LEU A 45 24.00 -7.54 -2.76
CA LEU A 45 25.39 -7.52 -2.28
C LEU A 45 26.41 -7.75 -3.42
N GLY A 46 25.97 -8.19 -4.61
CA GLY A 46 26.80 -8.37 -5.79
C GLY A 46 27.55 -9.68 -5.87
N ASP A 47 27.47 -10.52 -4.85
CA ASP A 47 28.08 -11.84 -4.82
C ASP A 47 27.21 -12.91 -5.52
N ARG A 48 27.79 -14.08 -5.75
CA ARG A 48 26.99 -15.24 -6.17
C ARG A 48 26.24 -15.80 -4.97
N VAL A 49 24.92 -15.91 -5.12
CA VAL A 49 24.01 -16.31 -4.06
C VAL A 49 23.56 -17.76 -4.25
N ASP A 50 23.77 -18.57 -3.23
CA ASP A 50 23.12 -19.84 -3.02
C ASP A 50 22.03 -19.64 -1.97
N PHE A 51 20.77 -19.84 -2.35
CA PHE A 51 19.62 -19.62 -1.47
C PHE A 51 18.75 -20.87 -1.46
N ASP A 52 18.58 -21.49 -0.31
CA ASP A 52 17.72 -22.67 -0.12
C ASP A 52 16.60 -22.33 0.87
N GLY A 53 15.62 -21.57 0.39
CA GLY A 53 14.44 -21.19 1.16
C GLY A 53 13.32 -22.21 1.07
N GLU A 54 12.23 -21.93 1.74
CA GLU A 54 11.00 -22.70 1.68
C GLU A 54 10.29 -22.50 0.33
N TYR A 55 10.25 -21.25 -0.15
CA TYR A 55 9.52 -20.84 -1.36
C TYR A 55 10.44 -20.55 -2.55
N TYR A 56 11.63 -20.04 -2.30
CA TYR A 56 12.57 -19.64 -3.36
C TYR A 56 13.89 -20.38 -3.20
N LYS A 57 14.44 -20.83 -4.34
CA LYS A 57 15.71 -21.54 -4.38
C LYS A 57 16.57 -21.01 -5.51
N LEU A 58 17.81 -20.66 -5.20
CA LEU A 58 18.82 -20.25 -6.15
C LEU A 58 20.11 -21.03 -5.94
N LYS A 59 20.84 -21.23 -7.02
CA LYS A 59 22.17 -21.84 -6.98
C LYS A 59 23.14 -21.02 -7.82
N GLY A 60 24.11 -20.39 -7.17
CA GLY A 60 25.15 -19.60 -7.81
C GLY A 60 24.57 -18.43 -8.65
N ALA A 61 23.44 -17.87 -8.25
CA ALA A 61 22.79 -16.79 -8.97
C ALA A 61 23.45 -15.44 -8.69
N SER A 62 23.43 -14.55 -9.67
CA SER A 62 23.88 -13.17 -9.53
C SER A 62 23.10 -12.26 -10.45
N ILE A 63 23.06 -10.97 -10.14
CA ILE A 63 22.55 -9.92 -11.02
C ILE A 63 23.72 -9.12 -11.58
N TYR A 64 23.59 -8.64 -12.81
CA TYR A 64 24.69 -7.92 -13.48
C TYR A 64 24.80 -6.46 -13.06
N ASP A 65 23.65 -5.78 -12.94
CA ASP A 65 23.58 -4.38 -12.56
C ASP A 65 23.19 -4.28 -11.09
N VAL A 66 24.19 -4.26 -10.21
CA VAL A 66 23.99 -4.14 -8.77
C VAL A 66 23.94 -2.68 -8.40
N PRO A 67 22.82 -2.18 -7.84
CA PRO A 67 22.74 -0.79 -7.41
C PRO A 67 23.65 -0.54 -6.20
N GLU A 68 24.45 0.51 -6.27
CA GLU A 68 25.30 0.92 -5.14
C GLU A 68 24.45 1.21 -3.90
N GLY A 69 24.76 0.50 -2.80
CA GLY A 69 23.98 0.60 -1.55
C GLY A 69 22.63 -0.13 -1.55
N GLY A 70 22.32 -0.88 -2.63
CA GLY A 70 21.03 -1.57 -2.77
C GLY A 70 19.87 -0.65 -3.13
N VAL A 71 18.66 -1.22 -3.13
CA VAL A 71 17.41 -0.47 -3.35
C VAL A 71 16.64 -0.39 -2.03
N PRO A 72 16.22 0.80 -1.57
CA PRO A 72 15.36 0.90 -0.40
C PRO A 72 14.07 0.09 -0.59
N VAL A 73 13.70 -0.71 0.41
CA VAL A 73 12.51 -1.57 0.39
C VAL A 73 11.45 -1.00 1.31
N TYR A 74 10.33 -0.61 0.74
CA TYR A 74 9.16 -0.13 1.47
C TYR A 74 8.10 -1.24 1.55
N ILE A 75 7.65 -1.55 2.75
CA ILE A 75 6.75 -2.68 3.00
C ILE A 75 5.34 -2.17 3.26
N ALA A 76 4.41 -2.58 2.38
CA ALA A 76 3.00 -2.22 2.49
C ALA A 76 2.30 -3.07 3.56
N ALA A 77 1.61 -2.40 4.48
CA ALA A 77 0.91 -3.06 5.58
C ALA A 77 -0.46 -2.42 5.88
N GLY A 78 -1.48 -3.24 5.88
CA GLY A 78 -2.83 -2.90 6.35
C GLY A 78 -3.10 -3.32 7.80
N GLY A 79 -2.14 -3.96 8.48
CA GLY A 79 -2.28 -4.46 9.84
C GLY A 79 -0.96 -4.54 10.62
N PRO A 80 -1.02 -4.70 11.95
CA PRO A 80 0.15 -4.54 12.83
C PRO A 80 1.22 -5.61 12.62
N VAL A 81 0.90 -6.80 12.15
CA VAL A 81 1.88 -7.88 11.93
C VAL A 81 2.88 -7.51 10.85
N VAL A 82 2.38 -7.02 9.70
CA VAL A 82 3.24 -6.61 8.58
C VAL A 82 3.89 -5.26 8.86
N ALA A 83 3.18 -4.33 9.53
CA ALA A 83 3.76 -3.05 9.96
C ALA A 83 4.97 -3.25 10.89
N LYS A 84 4.90 -4.21 11.82
CA LYS A 84 6.04 -4.59 12.67
C LYS A 84 7.21 -5.17 11.85
N TYR A 85 6.92 -5.95 10.81
CA TYR A 85 7.95 -6.43 9.92
C TYR A 85 8.56 -5.29 9.09
N ALA A 86 7.77 -4.31 8.66
CA ALA A 86 8.29 -3.10 8.01
C ALA A 86 9.29 -2.36 8.92
N GLY A 87 8.97 -2.17 10.19
CA GLY A 87 9.90 -1.61 11.17
C GLY A 87 11.18 -2.41 11.33
N ARG A 88 11.05 -3.75 11.36
CA ARG A 88 12.20 -4.65 11.54
C ARG A 88 13.13 -4.72 10.32
N ALA A 89 12.58 -4.73 9.12
CA ALA A 89 13.31 -5.12 7.91
C ALA A 89 13.10 -4.19 6.71
N GLY A 90 12.17 -3.24 6.75
CA GLY A 90 11.95 -2.25 5.69
C GLY A 90 12.81 -1.02 5.87
N ASP A 91 13.04 -0.29 4.79
CA ASP A 91 13.57 1.07 4.81
C ASP A 91 12.43 2.10 4.86
N GLY A 92 11.21 1.64 4.56
CA GLY A 92 9.97 2.35 4.71
C GLY A 92 8.80 1.43 5.00
N PHE A 93 7.74 2.04 5.52
CA PHE A 93 6.42 1.47 5.75
C PHE A 93 5.42 2.17 4.83
N ILE A 94 4.51 1.44 4.22
CA ILE A 94 3.45 1.99 3.35
C ILE A 94 2.09 1.59 3.90
N CYS A 95 1.17 2.56 3.99
CA CYS A 95 -0.25 2.28 4.21
C CYS A 95 -1.13 3.15 3.29
N THR A 96 -2.45 2.93 3.33
CA THR A 96 -3.42 3.71 2.57
C THR A 96 -4.37 4.44 3.51
N SER A 97 -4.82 5.62 3.11
CA SER A 97 -5.82 6.42 3.83
C SER A 97 -7.24 5.82 3.78
N GLY A 98 -8.21 6.51 4.38
CA GLY A 98 -9.62 6.10 4.35
C GLY A 98 -9.98 5.06 5.40
N LYS A 99 -9.24 4.99 6.49
CA LYS A 99 -9.52 4.18 7.68
C LYS A 99 -9.62 5.07 8.92
N GLY A 100 -10.11 4.51 10.02
CA GLY A 100 -10.20 5.24 11.29
C GLY A 100 -8.82 5.57 11.87
N GLU A 101 -8.72 6.69 12.59
CA GLU A 101 -7.53 7.19 13.27
C GLU A 101 -6.82 6.12 14.12
N GLU A 102 -7.60 5.32 14.86
CA GLU A 102 -7.09 4.24 15.74
C GLU A 102 -6.20 3.22 14.99
N LEU A 103 -6.47 2.99 13.69
CA LEU A 103 -5.62 2.09 12.91
C LEU A 103 -4.20 2.63 12.81
N TYR A 104 -4.05 3.92 12.54
CA TYR A 104 -2.73 4.53 12.34
C TYR A 104 -2.02 4.77 13.66
N LYS A 105 -2.66 5.49 14.59
CA LYS A 105 -2.07 5.92 15.86
C LYS A 105 -1.80 4.78 16.84
N ASP A 106 -2.76 3.86 16.95
CA ASP A 106 -2.74 2.86 18.04
C ASP A 106 -2.26 1.49 17.58
N LYS A 107 -2.20 1.25 16.25
CA LYS A 107 -1.82 -0.07 15.72
C LYS A 107 -0.62 -0.03 14.79
N LEU A 108 -0.67 0.74 13.69
CA LEU A 108 0.36 0.67 12.65
C LEU A 108 1.65 1.35 13.07
N ILE A 109 1.59 2.61 13.48
CA ILE A 109 2.79 3.38 13.88
C ILE A 109 3.49 2.74 15.10
N PRO A 110 2.76 2.35 16.18
CA PRO A 110 3.38 1.63 17.28
C PRO A 110 4.00 0.29 16.87
N ALA A 111 3.38 -0.43 15.93
CA ALA A 111 3.93 -1.69 15.45
C ALA A 111 5.23 -1.51 14.64
N VAL A 112 5.31 -0.47 13.80
CA VAL A 112 6.55 -0.10 13.09
C VAL A 112 7.65 0.17 14.11
N LYS A 113 7.38 0.99 15.13
CA LYS A 113 8.33 1.29 16.21
C LYS A 113 8.77 0.03 16.95
N GLU A 114 7.83 -0.81 17.38
CA GLU A 114 8.16 -2.07 18.05
C GLU A 114 9.04 -2.98 17.18
N GLY A 115 8.79 -2.97 15.87
CA GLY A 115 9.61 -3.73 14.92
C GLY A 115 11.03 -3.22 14.81
N ALA A 116 11.21 -1.91 14.75
CA ALA A 116 12.51 -1.24 14.73
C ALA A 116 13.29 -1.50 16.01
N ASP A 117 12.66 -1.26 17.18
CA ASP A 117 13.25 -1.49 18.50
C ASP A 117 13.78 -2.92 18.66
N LYS A 118 13.02 -3.93 18.15
CA LYS A 118 13.44 -5.33 18.21
C LYS A 118 14.60 -5.70 17.28
N ALA A 119 14.95 -4.84 16.38
CA ALA A 119 16.05 -4.98 15.43
C ALA A 119 17.20 -4.02 15.69
N ASP A 120 17.18 -3.34 16.83
CA ASP A 120 18.17 -2.32 17.23
C ASP A 120 18.31 -1.21 16.16
N ARG A 121 17.16 -0.80 15.57
CA ARG A 121 17.07 0.26 14.55
C ARG A 121 16.35 1.48 15.11
N ASP A 122 16.72 2.65 14.62
CA ASP A 122 15.96 3.86 14.91
C ASP A 122 14.66 3.88 14.08
N ALA A 123 13.53 4.03 14.75
CA ALA A 123 12.24 4.12 14.09
C ALA A 123 12.08 5.43 13.29
N ASP A 124 12.85 6.46 13.60
CA ASP A 124 12.81 7.73 12.88
C ASP A 124 13.55 7.67 11.53
N ASP A 125 14.42 6.69 11.34
CA ASP A 125 15.07 6.41 10.06
C ASP A 125 14.13 5.68 9.06
N ILE A 126 12.94 5.23 9.51
CA ILE A 126 11.98 4.51 8.67
C ILE A 126 10.96 5.50 8.12
N ASP A 127 10.93 5.64 6.80
CA ASP A 127 9.88 6.42 6.14
C ASP A 127 8.50 5.81 6.41
N ARG A 128 7.55 6.65 6.82
CA ARG A 128 6.17 6.26 7.10
C ARG A 128 5.25 6.84 6.03
N MET A 129 5.21 6.13 4.92
CA MET A 129 4.49 6.56 3.71
C MET A 129 3.01 6.23 3.79
N ILE A 130 2.17 7.17 3.36
CA ILE A 130 0.75 6.96 3.17
C ILE A 130 0.30 7.40 1.78
N GLU A 131 -0.47 6.53 1.11
CA GLU A 131 -1.27 6.90 -0.04
C GLU A 131 -2.53 7.62 0.46
N ILE A 132 -2.58 8.93 0.24
CA ILE A 132 -3.73 9.76 0.58
C ILE A 132 -4.70 9.80 -0.61
N LYS A 133 -5.83 9.15 -0.42
CA LYS A 133 -6.94 9.20 -1.37
C LYS A 133 -7.70 10.50 -1.19
N ILE A 134 -7.54 11.42 -2.13
CA ILE A 134 -8.14 12.74 -2.08
C ILE A 134 -8.78 13.10 -3.43
N SER A 135 -10.04 13.48 -3.39
CA SER A 135 -10.76 14.07 -4.51
C SER A 135 -11.03 15.54 -4.18
N TYR A 136 -10.27 16.41 -4.80
CA TYR A 136 -10.41 17.85 -4.63
C TYR A 136 -10.79 18.49 -5.97
N ASP A 137 -11.82 19.31 -5.94
CA ASP A 137 -12.21 20.19 -7.02
C ASP A 137 -12.98 21.40 -6.46
N THR A 138 -12.86 22.56 -7.08
CA THR A 138 -13.65 23.75 -6.70
C THR A 138 -15.15 23.58 -6.95
N ASP A 139 -15.52 22.62 -7.81
CA ASP A 139 -16.89 22.16 -7.99
C ASP A 139 -17.13 20.93 -7.07
N PRO A 140 -17.99 21.05 -6.04
CA PRO A 140 -18.24 19.98 -5.10
C PRO A 140 -18.93 18.75 -5.72
N GLU A 141 -19.72 18.92 -6.77
CA GLU A 141 -20.36 17.79 -7.47
C GLU A 141 -19.30 17.00 -8.24
N LEU A 142 -18.36 17.69 -8.89
CA LEU A 142 -17.25 17.06 -9.60
C LEU A 142 -16.28 16.39 -8.62
N ALA A 143 -15.97 17.04 -7.48
CA ALA A 143 -15.15 16.42 -6.44
C ALA A 143 -15.74 15.09 -5.95
N LEU A 144 -17.05 15.02 -5.79
CA LEU A 144 -17.75 13.81 -5.38
C LEU A 144 -17.75 12.75 -6.51
N GLU A 145 -18.15 13.13 -7.72
CA GLU A 145 -18.33 12.19 -8.85
C GLU A 145 -17.00 11.59 -9.32
N ASN A 146 -15.90 12.31 -9.22
CA ASN A 146 -14.57 11.78 -9.54
C ASN A 146 -14.23 10.51 -8.78
N THR A 147 -14.79 10.31 -7.58
CA THR A 147 -14.57 9.08 -6.79
C THR A 147 -15.17 7.83 -7.45
N ARG A 148 -16.14 7.97 -8.35
CA ARG A 148 -16.84 6.90 -9.06
C ARG A 148 -15.87 5.96 -9.78
N PHE A 149 -14.82 6.51 -10.37
CA PHE A 149 -13.83 5.73 -11.12
C PHE A 149 -13.19 4.59 -10.31
N TRP A 150 -13.14 4.76 -8.98
CA TRP A 150 -12.57 3.76 -8.07
C TRP A 150 -13.64 3.05 -7.23
N ALA A 151 -14.88 3.03 -7.68
CA ALA A 151 -15.99 2.39 -6.98
C ALA A 151 -15.73 0.92 -6.59
N PRO A 152 -15.02 0.09 -7.36
CA PRO A 152 -14.70 -1.29 -6.97
C PRO A 152 -14.00 -1.41 -5.62
N LEU A 153 -13.23 -0.41 -5.20
CA LEU A 153 -12.62 -0.40 -3.87
C LEU A 153 -13.64 -0.39 -2.72
N SER A 154 -14.88 0.02 -2.98
CA SER A 154 -15.96 0.14 -1.99
C SER A 154 -16.91 -1.07 -1.96
N LEU A 155 -16.70 -2.05 -2.82
CA LEU A 155 -17.36 -3.35 -2.73
C LEU A 155 -17.07 -4.03 -1.40
N SER A 156 -17.97 -4.87 -0.93
CA SER A 156 -17.78 -5.67 0.28
C SER A 156 -16.64 -6.69 0.11
N ALA A 157 -16.12 -7.20 1.22
CA ALA A 157 -15.10 -8.24 1.17
C ALA A 157 -15.61 -9.50 0.45
N GLU A 158 -16.88 -9.86 0.65
CA GLU A 158 -17.53 -11.00 0.00
C GLU A 158 -17.58 -10.81 -1.52
N GLN A 159 -18.04 -9.65 -1.99
CA GLN A 159 -18.09 -9.34 -3.43
C GLN A 159 -16.69 -9.38 -4.07
N LYS A 160 -15.67 -8.82 -3.41
CA LYS A 160 -14.29 -8.85 -3.90
C LYS A 160 -13.69 -10.26 -4.00
N HIS A 161 -14.16 -11.20 -3.19
CA HIS A 161 -13.70 -12.59 -3.24
C HIS A 161 -14.52 -13.48 -4.16
N SER A 162 -15.78 -13.11 -4.45
CA SER A 162 -16.69 -13.92 -5.26
C SER A 162 -16.75 -13.51 -6.74
N ILE A 163 -16.30 -12.30 -7.06
CA ILE A 163 -16.29 -11.78 -8.44
C ILE A 163 -14.85 -11.79 -8.93
N ASP A 164 -14.56 -12.66 -9.88
CA ASP A 164 -13.24 -12.82 -10.50
C ASP A 164 -13.17 -12.19 -11.92
N ASP A 165 -14.32 -11.85 -12.53
CA ASP A 165 -14.38 -11.09 -13.76
C ASP A 165 -14.36 -9.57 -13.48
N PRO A 166 -13.34 -8.83 -13.97
CA PRO A 166 -13.25 -7.37 -13.73
C PRO A 166 -14.43 -6.59 -14.33
N MET A 167 -15.04 -7.05 -15.41
CA MET A 167 -16.21 -6.39 -16.00
C MET A 167 -17.49 -6.58 -15.16
N GLU A 168 -17.64 -7.73 -14.51
CA GLU A 168 -18.72 -7.96 -13.56
C GLU A 168 -18.50 -7.17 -12.26
N MET A 169 -17.24 -7.04 -11.85
CA MET A 169 -16.86 -6.22 -10.69
C MET A 169 -17.17 -4.75 -10.92
N GLU A 170 -16.88 -4.21 -12.10
CA GLU A 170 -17.23 -2.85 -12.51
C GLU A 170 -18.73 -2.62 -12.44
N LYS A 171 -19.53 -3.52 -13.04
CA LYS A 171 -21.01 -3.43 -13.02
C LYS A 171 -21.56 -3.44 -11.59
N ALA A 172 -21.04 -4.32 -10.73
CA ALA A 172 -21.47 -4.38 -9.33
C ALA A 172 -21.10 -3.11 -8.57
N ALA A 173 -19.97 -2.49 -8.91
CA ALA A 173 -19.51 -1.25 -8.31
C ALA A 173 -20.28 -0.03 -8.79
N ASP A 174 -20.73 0.00 -10.05
CA ASP A 174 -21.53 1.09 -10.63
C ASP A 174 -22.90 1.22 -9.96
N GLU A 175 -23.43 0.13 -9.40
CA GLU A 175 -24.68 0.13 -8.65
C GLU A 175 -24.55 0.76 -7.24
N LEU A 176 -23.32 1.00 -6.76
CA LEU A 176 -23.10 1.57 -5.43
C LEU A 176 -23.52 3.06 -5.40
N PRO A 177 -24.22 3.51 -4.34
CA PRO A 177 -24.42 4.94 -4.11
C PRO A 177 -23.10 5.69 -4.04
N ILE A 178 -23.04 6.87 -4.67
CA ILE A 178 -21.78 7.66 -4.72
C ILE A 178 -21.28 8.02 -3.32
N GLU A 179 -22.16 8.23 -2.36
CA GLU A 179 -21.80 8.52 -0.98
C GLU A 179 -21.11 7.33 -0.29
N GLN A 180 -21.41 6.10 -0.73
CA GLN A 180 -20.70 4.90 -0.25
C GLN A 180 -19.30 4.82 -0.83
N VAL A 181 -19.16 5.11 -2.12
CA VAL A 181 -17.87 5.15 -2.83
C VAL A 181 -16.96 6.21 -2.21
N ALA A 182 -17.50 7.40 -1.99
CA ALA A 182 -16.79 8.55 -1.45
C ALA A 182 -16.26 8.37 -0.02
N LYS A 183 -16.83 7.47 0.79
CA LYS A 183 -16.37 7.21 2.17
C LYS A 183 -14.89 6.85 2.32
N ARG A 184 -14.26 6.40 1.24
CA ARG A 184 -12.84 6.02 1.23
C ARG A 184 -11.91 7.18 0.87
N TRP A 185 -12.47 8.32 0.51
CA TRP A 185 -11.76 9.47 -0.02
C TRP A 185 -11.89 10.67 0.93
N ILE A 186 -10.89 11.51 0.94
CA ILE A 186 -11.08 12.89 1.33
C ILE A 186 -11.76 13.55 0.14
N VAL A 187 -13.02 13.94 0.28
CA VAL A 187 -13.72 14.74 -0.73
C VAL A 187 -13.82 16.15 -0.21
N ALA A 188 -13.32 17.12 -0.95
CA ALA A 188 -13.29 18.51 -0.55
C ALA A 188 -13.40 19.44 -1.76
N SER A 189 -14.03 20.60 -1.56
CA SER A 189 -14.08 21.72 -2.53
C SER A 189 -13.50 23.02 -1.97
N ASP A 190 -13.04 22.98 -0.74
CA ASP A 190 -12.31 24.03 -0.08
C ASP A 190 -10.88 23.55 0.22
N PRO A 191 -9.84 24.33 -0.16
CA PRO A 191 -8.46 23.89 0.03
C PRO A 191 -8.04 23.79 1.50
N ASP A 192 -8.57 24.65 2.36
CA ASP A 192 -8.22 24.62 3.79
C ASP A 192 -8.81 23.36 4.45
N GLU A 193 -10.02 22.96 4.08
CA GLU A 193 -10.64 21.70 4.53
C GLU A 193 -9.80 20.49 4.07
N ALA A 194 -9.36 20.48 2.82
CA ALA A 194 -8.51 19.41 2.27
C ALA A 194 -7.18 19.30 3.03
N VAL A 195 -6.52 20.44 3.24
CA VAL A 195 -5.24 20.52 3.97
C VAL A 195 -5.38 20.07 5.41
N ASP A 196 -6.44 20.46 6.12
CA ASP A 196 -6.63 20.08 7.50
C ASP A 196 -6.83 18.56 7.66
N LYS A 197 -7.59 17.93 6.77
CA LYS A 197 -7.74 16.46 6.75
C LYS A 197 -6.42 15.74 6.44
N VAL A 198 -5.56 16.33 5.60
CA VAL A 198 -4.23 15.77 5.32
C VAL A 198 -3.31 15.93 6.53
N LYS A 199 -3.36 17.06 7.23
CA LYS A 199 -2.58 17.30 8.46
C LYS A 199 -2.85 16.29 9.57
N ASP A 200 -4.05 15.75 9.64
CA ASP A 200 -4.37 14.69 10.60
C ASP A 200 -3.43 13.49 10.44
N TYR A 201 -3.19 13.04 9.22
CA TYR A 201 -2.27 11.94 8.95
C TYR A 201 -0.83 12.26 9.37
N VAL A 202 -0.38 13.50 9.14
CA VAL A 202 0.94 13.96 9.60
C VAL A 202 0.99 13.96 11.13
N GLY A 203 -0.06 14.44 11.78
CA GLY A 203 -0.19 14.42 13.24
C GLY A 203 -0.20 13.01 13.84
N TRP A 204 -0.64 12.02 13.08
CA TRP A 204 -0.60 10.59 13.48
C TRP A 204 0.75 9.93 13.25
N GLY A 205 1.74 10.64 12.72
CA GLY A 205 3.11 10.18 12.59
C GLY A 205 3.50 9.70 11.20
N LEU A 206 2.69 9.97 10.18
CA LEU A 206 3.02 9.68 8.78
C LEU A 206 3.80 10.88 8.19
N ASN A 207 4.92 10.63 7.53
CA ASN A 207 5.87 11.67 7.13
C ASN A 207 6.19 11.70 5.62
N HIS A 208 5.66 10.73 4.86
CA HIS A 208 5.84 10.66 3.42
C HIS A 208 4.44 10.52 2.76
N LEU A 209 3.98 11.60 2.15
CA LEU A 209 2.63 11.68 1.60
C LEU A 209 2.66 11.46 0.09
N VAL A 210 1.84 10.53 -0.40
CA VAL A 210 1.60 10.30 -1.82
C VAL A 210 0.13 10.55 -2.09
N PHE A 211 -0.17 11.52 -2.93
CA PHE A 211 -1.54 11.88 -3.25
C PHE A 211 -2.06 11.03 -4.41
N HIS A 212 -3.22 10.44 -4.20
CA HIS A 212 -3.97 9.70 -5.20
C HIS A 212 -5.27 10.44 -5.49
N ALA A 213 -5.32 11.16 -6.62
CA ALA A 213 -6.51 11.79 -7.13
C ALA A 213 -7.30 10.79 -8.00
N PRO A 214 -8.62 10.60 -7.78
CA PRO A 214 -9.39 9.55 -8.45
C PRO A 214 -9.85 9.93 -9.86
N GLY A 215 -9.94 11.22 -10.17
CA GLY A 215 -10.49 11.71 -11.43
C GLY A 215 -9.62 11.44 -12.65
N HIS A 216 -10.22 11.51 -13.83
CA HIS A 216 -9.50 11.34 -15.10
C HIS A 216 -8.61 12.52 -15.45
N ASP A 217 -8.97 13.73 -15.03
CA ASP A 217 -8.23 14.96 -15.30
C ASP A 217 -7.20 15.21 -14.17
N GLN A 218 -6.06 14.55 -14.28
CA GLN A 218 -4.96 14.71 -13.32
C GLN A 218 -4.32 16.10 -13.38
N MET A 219 -4.34 16.73 -14.55
CA MET A 219 -3.76 18.08 -14.68
C MET A 219 -4.61 19.10 -13.93
N ARG A 220 -5.94 19.01 -14.03
CA ARG A 220 -6.85 19.84 -13.26
C ARG A 220 -6.60 19.73 -11.76
N PHE A 221 -6.42 18.52 -11.25
CA PHE A 221 -6.10 18.30 -9.83
C PHE A 221 -4.79 18.97 -9.40
N LEU A 222 -3.79 19.02 -10.30
CA LEU A 222 -2.49 19.65 -10.01
C LEU A 222 -2.50 21.18 -10.12
N GLU A 223 -3.46 21.73 -10.87
CA GLU A 223 -3.58 23.19 -11.12
C GLU A 223 -4.44 23.87 -10.05
N LEU A 224 -5.32 23.14 -9.36
CA LEU A 224 -6.20 23.63 -8.32
C LEU A 224 -5.53 23.65 -6.94
#